data_ac95b9bafdf0f3cc8d6bec04b41603f5
#
_entry.id   ac95b9bafdf0f3cc8d6bec04b41603f5
#
_cell.length_a   1.000
_cell.length_b   1.000
_cell.length_c   1.000
_cell.angle_alpha   90.00
_cell.angle_beta   90.00
_cell.angle_gamma   90.00
#
_symmetry.space_group_name_H-M   'P 1'
#
loop_
_entity.id
_entity.type
_entity.pdbx_description
1 polymer ?
#
loop_
_entity_poly.entity_id
_entity_poly.type
_entity_poly.pdbx_seq_one_letter_code
_entity_poly.pdbx_strand_id
1 'polypeptide(L)'
;MRGSFKLCFLVYFFLLAPYSAELDWEINSEIGLEIKEFHKKEAYADQKNTYSSFIKSEIFIDFKNDIEFLMEPYFRYDHHDKNRSLFDFKENNFTYYYNDIQVKAGISEVFWGITESKNLVNIINVKDVADGDQKAKLGQSLLAFSNYSEKYGSLDFYYLPFFKNSSQIGQTGRLRLSKPIENYDIVYEGGAGPKVPSWAIKWENSFGMLDFSLQGFRGNSRESSTIAKLENLQLKYFQGYERISQLGTYLQVISGPIIYKVEAIKRNGQKNAKNIRENFYSYTLGMEYLINNLFENKWDLTSFIEYHNDDRNNDSTDIFQNDLFLATRLNFNDTDGTEFLTSITLDTDGGGNTSTLELSSRITDNIRVTGSYNAYWSVNEKDILYSFRRDNYFLINITNYF
;
A
#
# COMPACT_ATOMS: atom_id res chain seq x y z
N MET A 1 -15.60 18.85 -26.04
CA MET A 1 -16.42 17.72 -26.50
C MET A 1 -15.55 16.45 -26.66
N ARG A 2 -15.17 15.78 -25.58
CA ARG A 2 -14.45 14.48 -25.60
C ARG A 2 -14.71 13.66 -24.34
N GLY A 3 -15.94 13.69 -23.81
CA GLY A 3 -16.34 12.97 -22.60
C GLY A 3 -17.41 11.87 -22.77
N SER A 4 -18.01 11.75 -23.96
CA SER A 4 -19.20 10.91 -24.14
C SER A 4 -18.96 9.48 -24.61
N PHE A 5 -17.73 9.08 -24.92
CA PHE A 5 -17.44 7.78 -25.55
C PHE A 5 -17.16 6.63 -24.55
N LYS A 6 -16.83 6.92 -23.30
CA LYS A 6 -16.47 5.87 -22.31
C LYS A 6 -17.68 5.29 -21.55
N LEU A 7 -18.77 6.03 -21.44
CA LEU A 7 -19.98 5.56 -20.75
C LEU A 7 -20.82 4.61 -21.61
N CYS A 8 -20.79 4.77 -22.93
CA CYS A 8 -21.53 3.91 -23.86
C CYS A 8 -21.01 2.47 -23.94
N PHE A 9 -19.75 2.19 -23.66
CA PHE A 9 -19.19 0.83 -23.75
C PHE A 9 -19.67 -0.06 -22.58
N LEU A 10 -19.85 0.49 -21.39
CA LEU A 10 -20.40 -0.24 -20.24
C LEU A 10 -21.90 -0.56 -20.43
N VAL A 11 -22.68 0.37 -20.96
CA VAL A 11 -24.11 0.18 -21.22
C VAL A 11 -24.34 -0.83 -22.35
N TYR A 12 -23.44 -0.91 -23.35
CA TYR A 12 -23.58 -1.85 -24.45
C TYR A 12 -23.27 -3.31 -24.05
N PHE A 13 -22.40 -3.51 -23.08
CA PHE A 13 -22.09 -4.87 -22.57
C PHE A 13 -23.26 -5.44 -21.76
N PHE A 14 -24.01 -4.62 -21.01
CA PHE A 14 -25.23 -5.03 -20.31
C PHE A 14 -26.38 -5.38 -21.25
N LEU A 15 -26.39 -4.87 -22.48
CA LEU A 15 -27.44 -5.14 -23.47
C LEU A 15 -27.21 -6.41 -24.28
N LEU A 16 -26.01 -7.02 -24.20
CA LEU A 16 -25.65 -8.25 -24.94
C LEU A 16 -25.60 -9.51 -24.04
N ALA A 17 -25.78 -9.36 -22.72
CA ALA A 17 -25.91 -10.53 -21.86
C ALA A 17 -27.21 -11.26 -22.22
N PRO A 18 -27.20 -12.60 -22.45
CA PRO A 18 -28.42 -13.33 -22.70
C PRO A 18 -29.36 -13.17 -21.51
N TYR A 19 -30.59 -12.76 -21.76
CA TYR A 19 -31.63 -12.31 -20.80
C TYR A 19 -32.14 -13.41 -19.84
N SER A 20 -31.39 -14.49 -19.62
CA SER A 20 -31.78 -15.66 -18.81
C SER A 20 -30.72 -16.13 -17.78
N ALA A 21 -29.62 -15.42 -17.61
CA ALA A 21 -28.70 -15.75 -16.52
C ALA A 21 -29.19 -15.10 -15.23
N GLU A 22 -29.48 -15.90 -14.20
CA GLU A 22 -29.61 -15.38 -12.84
C GLU A 22 -28.26 -14.76 -12.45
N LEU A 23 -28.17 -13.44 -12.45
CA LEU A 23 -27.01 -12.66 -12.01
C LEU A 23 -27.10 -12.51 -10.50
N ASP A 24 -26.07 -12.94 -9.79
CA ASP A 24 -25.89 -12.57 -8.40
C ASP A 24 -25.01 -11.33 -8.34
N TRP A 25 -25.46 -10.31 -7.65
CA TRP A 25 -24.72 -9.07 -7.50
C TRP A 25 -24.81 -8.53 -6.07
N GLU A 26 -23.76 -7.88 -5.64
CA GLU A 26 -23.66 -7.29 -4.33
C GLU A 26 -23.04 -5.90 -4.46
N ILE A 27 -23.55 -4.93 -3.69
CA ILE A 27 -22.98 -3.58 -3.60
C ILE A 27 -22.81 -3.24 -2.13
N ASN A 28 -21.55 -2.97 -1.76
CA ASN A 28 -21.18 -2.47 -0.45
C ASN A 28 -20.54 -1.10 -0.62
N SER A 29 -21.00 -0.12 0.11
CA SER A 29 -20.48 1.24 -0.01
C SER A 29 -20.08 1.79 1.35
N GLU A 30 -19.10 2.68 1.33
CA GLU A 30 -18.69 3.42 2.50
C GLU A 30 -18.42 4.89 2.16
N ILE A 31 -18.77 5.76 3.09
CA ILE A 31 -18.44 7.17 3.08
C ILE A 31 -17.72 7.52 4.37
N GLY A 32 -16.63 8.26 4.28
CA GLY A 32 -15.84 8.60 5.46
C GLY A 32 -15.34 10.03 5.47
N LEU A 33 -15.01 10.45 6.71
CA LEU A 33 -14.36 11.71 7.01
C LEU A 33 -13.04 11.42 7.71
N GLU A 34 -11.97 12.01 7.23
CA GLU A 34 -10.63 11.94 7.82
C GLU A 34 -10.19 13.34 8.28
N ILE A 35 -9.79 13.44 9.54
CA ILE A 35 -9.29 14.65 10.15
C ILE A 35 -7.92 14.36 10.74
N LYS A 36 -6.85 15.03 10.24
CA LYS A 36 -5.49 15.00 10.83
C LYS A 36 -5.14 16.35 11.38
N GLU A 37 -5.07 16.46 12.70
CA GLU A 37 -4.71 17.67 13.43
C GLU A 37 -3.27 17.61 13.92
N PHE A 38 -2.46 18.55 13.44
CA PHE A 38 -1.04 18.66 13.77
C PHE A 38 -0.84 19.71 14.85
N HIS A 39 -0.45 19.31 16.05
CA HIS A 39 -0.35 20.20 17.20
C HIS A 39 0.92 21.07 17.23
N LYS A 40 1.96 20.70 16.44
CA LYS A 40 3.16 21.53 16.30
C LYS A 40 3.02 22.46 15.09
N LYS A 41 3.64 23.66 15.19
CA LYS A 41 3.76 24.56 14.05
C LYS A 41 4.44 23.83 12.88
N GLU A 42 4.00 24.15 11.67
CA GLU A 42 4.52 23.57 10.43
C GLU A 42 6.07 23.69 10.32
N ALA A 43 6.68 22.68 9.70
CA ALA A 43 8.11 22.70 9.41
C ALA A 43 8.43 23.53 8.15
N TYR A 44 7.47 23.63 7.24
CA TYR A 44 7.59 24.34 5.96
C TYR A 44 6.40 25.27 5.76
N ALA A 45 6.64 26.41 5.13
CA ALA A 45 5.60 27.42 4.91
C ALA A 45 4.38 26.83 4.13
N ASP A 46 3.22 27.41 4.40
CA ASP A 46 1.93 27.13 3.77
C ASP A 46 1.31 25.75 4.06
N GLN A 47 1.95 24.89 4.87
CA GLN A 47 1.38 23.61 5.26
C GLN A 47 0.12 23.79 6.13
N LYS A 48 -0.87 22.92 5.92
CA LYS A 48 -2.19 22.92 6.59
C LYS A 48 -2.48 21.57 7.21
N ASN A 49 -3.41 21.54 8.17
CA ASN A 49 -4.05 20.32 8.64
C ASN A 49 -4.79 19.63 7.51
N THR A 50 -5.04 18.34 7.65
CA THR A 50 -5.73 17.53 6.62
C THR A 50 -7.19 17.35 7.02
N TYR A 51 -8.08 17.74 6.11
CA TYR A 51 -9.52 17.48 6.21
C TYR A 51 -9.97 16.86 4.90
N SER A 52 -10.25 15.56 4.93
CA SER A 52 -10.65 14.82 3.73
C SER A 52 -12.00 14.15 3.93
N SER A 53 -12.73 13.99 2.83
CA SER A 53 -13.87 13.09 2.74
C SER A 53 -13.60 12.09 1.62
N PHE A 54 -14.11 10.87 1.78
CA PHE A 54 -14.00 9.85 0.74
C PHE A 54 -15.29 9.06 0.59
N ILE A 55 -15.45 8.49 -0.58
CA ILE A 55 -16.46 7.50 -0.88
C ILE A 55 -15.80 6.34 -1.62
N LYS A 56 -16.16 5.13 -1.25
CA LYS A 56 -15.73 3.90 -1.88
C LYS A 56 -16.95 2.99 -2.02
N SER A 57 -17.07 2.31 -3.15
CA SER A 57 -18.11 1.32 -3.36
C SER A 57 -17.50 0.08 -3.96
N GLU A 58 -17.84 -1.08 -3.43
CA GLU A 58 -17.50 -2.36 -4.00
C GLU A 58 -18.74 -2.92 -4.71
N ILE A 59 -18.60 -3.21 -5.98
CA ILE A 59 -19.65 -3.78 -6.84
C ILE A 59 -19.12 -5.11 -7.33
N PHE A 60 -19.72 -6.18 -6.85
CA PHE A 60 -19.40 -7.55 -7.25
C PHE A 60 -20.56 -8.11 -8.09
N ILE A 61 -20.24 -8.79 -9.19
CA ILE A 61 -21.20 -9.45 -10.06
C ILE A 61 -20.66 -10.84 -10.42
N ASP A 62 -21.40 -11.87 -10.06
CA ASP A 62 -21.17 -13.25 -10.50
C ASP A 62 -22.09 -13.56 -11.70
N PHE A 63 -21.47 -13.88 -12.85
CA PHE A 63 -22.17 -14.22 -14.09
C PHE A 63 -22.55 -15.70 -14.18
N LYS A 64 -22.30 -16.52 -13.13
CA LYS A 64 -22.62 -17.96 -13.07
C LYS A 64 -22.08 -18.79 -14.24
N ASN A 65 -20.97 -18.49 -14.80
CA ASN A 65 -20.27 -19.29 -15.81
C ASN A 65 -18.76 -19.14 -15.59
N ASP A 66 -18.34 -19.31 -14.33
CA ASP A 66 -16.95 -19.13 -13.93
C ASP A 66 -16.38 -17.74 -14.24
N ILE A 67 -17.24 -16.72 -14.40
CA ILE A 67 -16.85 -15.33 -14.68
C ILE A 67 -17.38 -14.42 -13.58
N GLU A 68 -16.49 -13.65 -13.00
CA GLU A 68 -16.77 -12.63 -12.00
C GLU A 68 -16.34 -11.24 -12.50
N PHE A 69 -17.04 -10.22 -12.07
CA PHE A 69 -16.64 -8.83 -12.25
C PHE A 69 -16.60 -8.15 -10.89
N LEU A 70 -15.48 -7.51 -10.60
CA LEU A 70 -15.28 -6.69 -9.41
C LEU A 70 -14.93 -5.27 -9.81
N MET A 71 -15.66 -4.29 -9.27
CA MET A 71 -15.37 -2.88 -9.46
C MET A 71 -15.38 -2.15 -8.11
N GLU A 72 -14.27 -1.49 -7.76
CA GLU A 72 -14.13 -0.68 -6.56
C GLU A 72 -13.66 0.73 -6.93
N PRO A 73 -14.58 1.65 -7.29
CA PRO A 73 -14.29 3.06 -7.46
C PRO A 73 -14.05 3.72 -6.10
N TYR A 74 -12.97 4.46 -6.00
CA TYR A 74 -12.58 5.24 -4.83
C TYR A 74 -12.43 6.71 -5.20
N PHE A 75 -13.06 7.59 -4.43
CA PHE A 75 -12.93 9.04 -4.56
C PHE A 75 -12.59 9.64 -3.21
N ARG A 76 -11.53 10.45 -3.17
CA ARG A 76 -11.13 11.26 -2.00
C ARG A 76 -11.05 12.72 -2.40
N TYR A 77 -11.64 13.58 -1.59
CA TYR A 77 -11.53 15.03 -1.68
C TYR A 77 -10.84 15.56 -0.42
N ASP A 78 -9.76 16.30 -0.59
CA ASP A 78 -9.07 17.01 0.50
C ASP A 78 -9.30 18.51 0.36
N HIS A 79 -9.65 19.15 1.47
CA HIS A 79 -10.00 20.56 1.50
C HIS A 79 -8.78 21.48 1.33
N HIS A 80 -7.60 21.05 1.79
CA HIS A 80 -6.41 21.90 1.83
C HIS A 80 -5.35 21.49 0.80
N ASP A 81 -5.24 20.22 0.46
CA ASP A 81 -4.24 19.72 -0.49
C ASP A 81 -4.89 19.06 -1.70
N LYS A 82 -4.91 19.78 -2.82
CA LYS A 82 -5.46 19.26 -4.09
C LYS A 82 -4.79 17.98 -4.57
N ASN A 83 -3.52 17.77 -4.22
CA ASN A 83 -2.78 16.58 -4.63
C ASN A 83 -3.23 15.34 -3.85
N ARG A 84 -3.86 15.52 -2.67
CA ARG A 84 -4.52 14.46 -1.93
C ARG A 84 -5.88 14.08 -2.52
N SER A 85 -6.53 14.99 -3.25
CA SER A 85 -7.78 14.67 -3.94
C SER A 85 -7.51 13.70 -5.07
N LEU A 86 -8.23 12.58 -5.08
CA LEU A 86 -7.96 11.45 -5.96
C LEU A 86 -9.26 10.80 -6.42
N PHE A 87 -9.31 10.40 -7.69
CA PHE A 87 -10.24 9.39 -8.17
C PHE A 87 -9.42 8.21 -8.70
N ASP A 88 -9.71 7.02 -8.19
CA ASP A 88 -9.06 5.78 -8.60
C ASP A 88 -10.04 4.62 -8.67
N PHE A 89 -9.70 3.59 -9.43
CA PHE A 89 -10.27 2.26 -9.28
C PHE A 89 -9.25 1.41 -8.52
N LYS A 90 -9.61 0.95 -7.33
CA LYS A 90 -8.82 -0.05 -6.60
C LYS A 90 -8.91 -1.38 -7.30
N GLU A 91 -10.14 -1.77 -7.66
CA GLU A 91 -10.47 -2.90 -8.50
C GLU A 91 -11.37 -2.43 -9.66
N ASN A 92 -11.16 -2.95 -10.84
CA ASN A 92 -12.04 -2.89 -12.00
C ASN A 92 -11.61 -3.97 -12.99
N ASN A 93 -12.01 -5.20 -12.73
CA ASN A 93 -11.52 -6.36 -13.46
C ASN A 93 -12.57 -7.44 -13.66
N PHE A 94 -12.34 -8.26 -14.67
CA PHE A 94 -13.00 -9.54 -14.87
C PHE A 94 -12.06 -10.65 -14.46
N THR A 95 -12.60 -11.65 -13.78
CA THR A 95 -11.90 -12.89 -13.42
C THR A 95 -12.64 -14.07 -14.04
N TYR A 96 -11.90 -14.93 -14.73
CA TYR A 96 -12.40 -16.17 -15.30
C TYR A 96 -11.71 -17.35 -14.66
N TYR A 97 -12.48 -18.36 -14.25
CA TYR A 97 -12.01 -19.59 -13.66
C TYR A 97 -12.22 -20.76 -14.60
N TYR A 98 -11.22 -21.61 -14.71
CA TYR A 98 -11.30 -22.86 -15.46
C TYR A 98 -10.46 -23.95 -14.78
N ASN A 99 -11.12 -24.89 -14.09
CA ASN A 99 -10.48 -25.85 -13.20
C ASN A 99 -9.54 -25.14 -12.20
N ASP A 100 -8.25 -25.48 -12.24
CA ASP A 100 -7.21 -24.92 -11.37
C ASP A 100 -6.57 -23.61 -11.92
N ILE A 101 -7.14 -23.08 -13.00
CA ILE A 101 -6.63 -21.88 -13.68
C ILE A 101 -7.55 -20.70 -13.42
N GLN A 102 -6.95 -19.56 -13.06
CA GLN A 102 -7.62 -18.27 -12.97
C GLN A 102 -6.97 -17.28 -13.93
N VAL A 103 -7.77 -16.56 -14.68
CA VAL A 103 -7.32 -15.46 -15.53
C VAL A 103 -8.03 -14.19 -15.11
N LYS A 104 -7.27 -13.16 -14.69
CA LYS A 104 -7.80 -11.85 -14.29
C LYS A 104 -7.31 -10.78 -15.24
N ALA A 105 -8.22 -9.93 -15.74
CA ALA A 105 -7.91 -8.84 -16.67
C ALA A 105 -8.60 -7.55 -16.25
N GLY A 106 -7.84 -6.47 -16.10
CA GLY A 106 -8.36 -5.15 -15.71
C GLY A 106 -7.44 -4.38 -14.80
N ILE A 107 -8.01 -3.67 -13.83
CA ILE A 107 -7.30 -2.96 -12.78
C ILE A 107 -7.46 -3.76 -11.48
N SER A 108 -6.37 -3.97 -10.74
CA SER A 108 -6.43 -4.70 -9.47
C SER A 108 -5.34 -4.23 -8.52
N GLU A 109 -5.62 -4.36 -7.23
CA GLU A 109 -4.63 -4.26 -6.17
C GLU A 109 -4.13 -5.67 -5.82
N VAL A 110 -2.83 -5.88 -5.93
CA VAL A 110 -2.18 -7.17 -5.65
C VAL A 110 -1.33 -7.02 -4.40
N PHE A 111 -1.54 -7.91 -3.45
CA PHE A 111 -0.76 -7.94 -2.22
C PHE A 111 0.19 -9.13 -2.20
N TRP A 112 1.46 -8.85 -1.94
CA TRP A 112 2.50 -9.83 -1.64
C TRP A 112 3.16 -9.46 -0.32
N GLY A 113 3.41 -10.46 0.51
CA GLY A 113 4.11 -10.26 1.78
C GLY A 113 3.44 -10.94 2.96
N ILE A 114 4.18 -11.02 4.06
CA ILE A 114 3.78 -11.70 5.29
C ILE A 114 4.11 -10.91 6.56
N THR A 115 4.88 -9.82 6.45
CA THR A 115 5.32 -8.99 7.57
C THR A 115 4.29 -7.90 7.91
N GLU A 116 4.29 -7.40 9.14
CA GLU A 116 3.28 -6.44 9.63
C GLU A 116 3.61 -5.01 9.26
N SER A 117 4.83 -4.55 9.52
CA SER A 117 5.19 -3.14 9.36
C SER A 117 5.48 -2.76 7.91
N LYS A 118 6.18 -3.63 7.17
CA LYS A 118 6.59 -3.39 5.79
C LYS A 118 6.78 -4.68 5.02
N ASN A 119 6.12 -4.81 3.88
CA ASN A 119 6.26 -5.95 2.97
C ASN A 119 7.25 -5.62 1.85
N LEU A 120 8.48 -6.14 1.95
CA LEU A 120 9.56 -5.90 0.97
C LEU A 120 9.26 -6.47 -0.40
N VAL A 121 8.61 -7.63 -0.43
CA VAL A 121 8.28 -8.36 -1.66
C VAL A 121 7.12 -7.76 -2.44
N ASN A 122 6.37 -6.84 -1.84
CA ASN A 122 5.15 -6.26 -2.41
C ASN A 122 5.44 -5.20 -3.47
N ILE A 123 5.54 -5.61 -4.75
CA ILE A 123 6.12 -4.80 -5.84
C ILE A 123 5.16 -4.53 -7.01
N ILE A 124 3.94 -5.04 -7.02
CA ILE A 124 3.04 -4.89 -8.19
C ILE A 124 2.47 -3.47 -8.28
N ASN A 125 1.87 -2.98 -7.20
CA ASN A 125 1.20 -1.68 -7.16
C ASN A 125 2.12 -0.59 -6.63
N VAL A 126 1.91 0.63 -7.08
CA VAL A 126 2.52 1.82 -6.48
C VAL A 126 1.76 2.27 -5.24
N LYS A 127 2.45 2.94 -4.32
CA LYS A 127 1.83 3.51 -3.12
C LYS A 127 1.02 4.77 -3.44
N ASP A 128 -0.09 4.96 -2.73
CA ASP A 128 -0.78 6.24 -2.61
C ASP A 128 -0.08 7.07 -1.51
N VAL A 129 1.05 7.69 -1.86
CA VAL A 129 1.85 8.46 -0.90
C VAL A 129 1.06 9.65 -0.34
N ALA A 130 0.16 10.23 -1.14
CA ALA A 130 -0.67 11.36 -0.71
C ALA A 130 -1.70 10.96 0.36
N ASP A 131 -2.01 9.69 0.53
CA ASP A 131 -2.87 9.23 1.61
C ASP A 131 -2.20 9.43 2.98
N GLY A 132 -0.89 9.26 3.04
CA GLY A 132 -0.12 9.30 4.28
C GLY A 132 -0.15 7.97 5.04
N ASP A 133 -0.94 7.00 4.59
CA ASP A 133 -0.85 5.61 5.01
C ASP A 133 0.23 4.89 4.16
N GLN A 134 1.20 4.30 4.83
CA GLN A 134 2.27 3.58 4.14
C GLN A 134 1.79 2.30 3.43
N LYS A 135 0.63 1.80 3.79
CA LYS A 135 0.02 0.59 3.22
C LYS A 135 -0.92 0.90 2.04
N ALA A 136 -1.42 2.13 1.92
CA ALA A 136 -2.36 2.52 0.87
C ALA A 136 -1.72 2.42 -0.53
N LYS A 137 -2.44 1.82 -1.47
CA LYS A 137 -1.99 1.58 -2.85
C LYS A 137 -2.97 2.08 -3.88
N LEU A 138 -2.49 2.25 -5.10
CA LEU A 138 -3.27 2.58 -6.28
C LEU A 138 -3.50 1.33 -7.13
N GLY A 139 -4.68 1.21 -7.73
CA GLY A 139 -4.99 0.11 -8.62
C GLY A 139 -4.06 0.08 -9.85
N GLN A 140 -3.62 -1.12 -10.25
CA GLN A 140 -2.69 -1.34 -11.37
C GLN A 140 -3.37 -2.11 -12.49
N SER A 141 -3.27 -1.61 -13.73
CA SER A 141 -3.73 -2.35 -14.91
C SER A 141 -2.89 -3.60 -15.11
N LEU A 142 -3.54 -4.76 -15.23
CA LEU A 142 -2.86 -6.04 -15.35
C LEU A 142 -3.68 -7.07 -16.14
N LEU A 143 -2.95 -8.04 -16.67
CA LEU A 143 -3.44 -9.35 -17.04
C LEU A 143 -2.69 -10.36 -16.17
N ALA A 144 -3.41 -11.10 -15.35
CA ALA A 144 -2.84 -12.12 -14.48
C ALA A 144 -3.32 -13.50 -14.89
N PHE A 145 -2.43 -14.45 -14.78
CA PHE A 145 -2.68 -15.88 -14.97
C PHE A 145 -2.18 -16.59 -13.72
N SER A 146 -3.04 -17.34 -13.05
CA SER A 146 -2.74 -18.12 -11.86
C SER A 146 -3.09 -19.58 -12.10
N ASN A 147 -2.22 -20.49 -11.67
CA ASN A 147 -2.48 -21.93 -11.68
C ASN A 147 -2.19 -22.50 -10.30
N TYR A 148 -3.17 -23.18 -9.73
CA TYR A 148 -3.08 -23.83 -8.44
C TYR A 148 -2.90 -25.35 -8.59
N SER A 149 -2.08 -25.93 -7.74
CA SER A 149 -1.90 -27.36 -7.62
C SER A 149 -1.68 -27.74 -6.17
N GLU A 150 -2.44 -28.70 -5.65
CA GLU A 150 -2.25 -29.21 -4.27
C GLU A 150 -0.82 -29.69 -4.01
N LYS A 151 -0.14 -30.24 -5.00
CA LYS A 151 1.22 -30.79 -4.88
C LYS A 151 2.31 -29.73 -5.09
N TYR A 152 2.08 -28.79 -6.02
CA TYR A 152 3.13 -27.87 -6.48
C TYR A 152 2.88 -26.43 -6.06
N GLY A 153 1.78 -26.16 -5.33
CA GLY A 153 1.40 -24.82 -4.88
C GLY A 153 0.79 -23.98 -5.99
N SER A 154 0.84 -22.67 -5.83
CA SER A 154 0.34 -21.67 -6.78
C SER A 154 1.49 -21.07 -7.60
N LEU A 155 1.25 -20.91 -8.89
CA LEU A 155 2.12 -20.19 -9.82
C LEU A 155 1.33 -19.06 -10.46
N ASP A 156 1.73 -17.82 -10.18
CA ASP A 156 1.11 -16.62 -10.70
C ASP A 156 2.04 -15.92 -11.67
N PHE A 157 1.50 -15.47 -12.79
CA PHE A 157 2.18 -14.64 -13.77
C PHE A 157 1.39 -13.36 -14.02
N TYR A 158 2.06 -12.20 -14.04
CA TYR A 158 1.46 -10.88 -14.22
C TYR A 158 2.12 -10.15 -15.40
N TYR A 159 1.29 -9.67 -16.31
CA TYR A 159 1.66 -8.71 -17.34
C TYR A 159 1.01 -7.37 -17.02
N LEU A 160 1.81 -6.31 -16.89
CA LEU A 160 1.40 -4.97 -16.49
C LEU A 160 1.65 -4.03 -17.68
N PRO A 161 0.65 -3.82 -18.57
CA PRO A 161 0.85 -3.12 -19.86
C PRO A 161 1.18 -1.64 -19.69
N PHE A 162 0.67 -1.03 -18.62
CA PHE A 162 0.82 0.40 -18.37
C PHE A 162 1.35 0.63 -16.97
N PHE A 163 2.14 1.68 -16.83
CA PHE A 163 2.63 2.13 -15.54
C PHE A 163 1.78 3.30 -15.03
N LYS A 164 1.42 3.25 -13.75
CA LYS A 164 0.79 4.32 -13.01
C LYS A 164 1.80 4.89 -12.01
N ASN A 165 1.99 6.21 -12.01
CA ASN A 165 2.85 6.85 -11.01
C ASN A 165 2.15 6.97 -9.66
N SER A 166 2.93 7.03 -8.58
CA SER A 166 2.41 7.26 -7.23
C SER A 166 1.84 8.68 -7.10
N SER A 167 0.84 8.83 -6.25
CA SER A 167 0.41 10.15 -5.79
C SER A 167 1.51 10.81 -4.95
N GLN A 168 1.46 12.13 -4.80
CA GLN A 168 2.41 12.87 -3.95
C GLN A 168 1.66 13.94 -3.16
N ILE A 169 2.08 14.16 -1.92
CA ILE A 169 1.57 15.25 -1.10
C ILE A 169 2.01 16.59 -1.71
N GLY A 170 1.07 17.52 -1.82
CA GLY A 170 1.31 18.84 -2.39
C GLY A 170 2.05 19.80 -1.46
N GLN A 171 2.27 21.00 -1.94
CA GLN A 171 2.97 22.05 -1.19
C GLN A 171 2.28 22.39 0.14
N THR A 172 0.95 22.39 0.15
CA THR A 172 0.13 22.73 1.32
C THR A 172 -0.08 21.56 2.29
N GLY A 173 0.23 20.33 1.87
CA GLY A 173 0.07 19.15 2.74
C GLY A 173 1.17 19.02 3.79
N ARG A 174 0.82 18.42 4.94
CA ARG A 174 1.76 17.92 5.96
C ARG A 174 2.24 16.52 5.53
N LEU A 175 3.19 15.94 6.25
CA LEU A 175 3.77 14.62 5.95
C LEU A 175 4.46 14.54 4.58
N ARG A 176 5.05 15.62 4.12
CA ARG A 176 5.82 15.70 2.89
C ARG A 176 7.31 15.91 3.14
N LEU A 177 8.12 15.53 2.19
CA LEU A 177 9.53 15.88 2.19
C LEU A 177 9.73 17.42 2.15
N SER A 178 10.92 17.87 2.54
CA SER A 178 11.27 19.32 2.59
C SER A 178 11.06 20.01 1.24
N LYS A 179 11.22 19.27 0.15
CA LYS A 179 11.10 19.77 -1.22
C LYS A 179 9.78 19.27 -1.80
N PRO A 180 8.80 20.15 -2.09
CA PRO A 180 7.54 19.73 -2.71
C PRO A 180 7.80 19.17 -4.11
N ILE A 181 7.09 18.09 -4.44
CA ILE A 181 7.17 17.42 -5.73
C ILE A 181 6.10 18.00 -6.65
N GLU A 182 6.51 18.43 -7.85
CA GLU A 182 5.61 18.87 -8.91
C GLU A 182 4.96 17.67 -9.60
N ASN A 183 3.66 17.72 -9.83
CA ASN A 183 2.89 16.58 -10.36
C ASN A 183 2.60 16.66 -11.87
N TYR A 184 3.02 17.74 -12.55
CA TYR A 184 2.69 17.94 -13.96
C TYR A 184 3.70 17.29 -14.93
N ASP A 185 4.88 16.89 -14.47
CA ASP A 185 5.88 16.21 -15.28
C ASP A 185 6.51 15.05 -14.49
N ILE A 186 6.82 13.96 -15.21
CA ILE A 186 7.44 12.76 -14.66
C ILE A 186 8.65 12.41 -15.49
N VAL A 187 9.78 12.16 -14.83
CA VAL A 187 11.04 11.81 -15.47
C VAL A 187 11.18 10.30 -15.54
N TYR A 188 11.35 9.76 -16.74
CA TYR A 188 11.61 8.35 -16.95
C TYR A 188 13.05 8.14 -17.41
N GLU A 189 13.77 7.24 -16.77
CA GLU A 189 15.18 6.95 -17.03
C GLU A 189 15.46 5.45 -17.16
N GLY A 190 16.58 5.10 -17.77
CA GLY A 190 17.05 3.72 -17.84
C GLY A 190 16.11 2.75 -18.56
N GLY A 191 15.32 3.24 -19.51
CA GLY A 191 14.35 2.44 -20.24
C GLY A 191 12.99 2.30 -19.57
N ALA A 192 12.71 3.09 -18.52
CA ALA A 192 11.37 3.25 -17.94
C ALA A 192 10.46 4.06 -18.85
N GLY A 193 9.15 3.98 -18.62
CA GLY A 193 8.17 4.78 -19.36
C GLY A 193 6.73 4.37 -19.02
N PRO A 194 5.74 5.24 -19.29
CA PRO A 194 4.34 5.00 -18.91
C PRO A 194 3.69 3.86 -19.69
N LYS A 195 4.20 3.54 -20.88
CA LYS A 195 3.73 2.44 -21.77
C LYS A 195 4.75 1.31 -21.88
N VAL A 196 5.80 1.32 -21.06
CA VAL A 196 6.78 0.23 -21.02
C VAL A 196 6.26 -0.85 -20.09
N PRO A 197 5.95 -2.06 -20.60
CA PRO A 197 5.32 -3.07 -19.78
C PRO A 197 6.24 -3.59 -18.67
N SER A 198 5.63 -3.99 -17.56
CA SER A 198 6.29 -4.71 -16.49
C SER A 198 5.78 -6.15 -16.43
N TRP A 199 6.58 -7.04 -15.84
CA TRP A 199 6.31 -8.46 -15.71
C TRP A 199 6.62 -8.90 -14.29
N ALA A 200 5.78 -9.78 -13.78
CA ALA A 200 6.03 -10.40 -12.48
C ALA A 200 5.63 -11.87 -12.52
N ILE A 201 6.30 -12.65 -11.68
CA ILE A 201 6.01 -14.06 -11.44
C ILE A 201 6.14 -14.34 -9.95
N LYS A 202 5.23 -15.15 -9.42
CA LYS A 202 5.29 -15.63 -8.03
C LYS A 202 4.98 -17.12 -8.03
N TRP A 203 5.80 -17.88 -7.33
CA TRP A 203 5.51 -19.25 -6.96
C TRP A 203 5.48 -19.35 -5.45
N GLU A 204 4.42 -19.95 -4.90
CA GLU A 204 4.27 -20.19 -3.48
C GLU A 204 3.77 -21.61 -3.21
N ASN A 205 4.20 -22.16 -2.09
CA ASN A 205 3.75 -23.48 -1.64
C ASN A 205 3.85 -23.58 -0.12
N SER A 206 3.15 -24.56 0.43
CA SER A 206 3.12 -24.86 1.86
C SER A 206 3.57 -26.30 2.10
N PHE A 207 4.48 -26.49 3.06
CA PHE A 207 4.98 -27.78 3.50
C PHE A 207 4.82 -27.94 5.02
N GLY A 208 3.70 -28.49 5.45
CA GLY A 208 3.39 -28.62 6.87
C GLY A 208 3.30 -27.27 7.58
N MET A 209 4.27 -26.95 8.43
CA MET A 209 4.33 -25.68 9.15
C MET A 209 5.06 -24.55 8.39
N LEU A 210 5.63 -24.85 7.23
CA LEU A 210 6.42 -23.91 6.44
C LEU A 210 5.64 -23.46 5.22
N ASP A 211 5.40 -22.15 5.10
CA ASP A 211 4.97 -21.48 3.88
C ASP A 211 6.14 -20.72 3.28
N PHE A 212 6.27 -20.75 1.96
CA PHE A 212 7.32 -20.02 1.29
C PHE A 212 6.89 -19.51 -0.09
N SER A 213 7.56 -18.48 -0.58
CA SER A 213 7.43 -18.01 -1.95
C SER A 213 8.75 -17.65 -2.57
N LEU A 214 8.78 -17.73 -3.91
CA LEU A 214 9.83 -17.17 -4.76
C LEU A 214 9.18 -16.23 -5.76
N GLN A 215 9.79 -15.05 -5.95
CA GLN A 215 9.18 -13.99 -6.73
C GLN A 215 10.21 -13.32 -7.64
N GLY A 216 9.76 -12.95 -8.83
CA GLY A 216 10.53 -12.19 -9.79
C GLY A 216 9.73 -11.02 -10.33
N PHE A 217 10.36 -9.86 -10.49
CA PHE A 217 9.77 -8.66 -11.09
C PHE A 217 10.75 -7.98 -12.02
N ARG A 218 10.26 -7.48 -13.15
CA ARG A 218 11.00 -6.58 -14.04
C ARG A 218 10.08 -5.51 -14.59
N GLY A 219 10.36 -4.25 -14.26
CA GLY A 219 9.48 -3.16 -14.65
C GLY A 219 9.99 -1.79 -14.22
N ASN A 220 9.14 -0.78 -14.33
CA ASN A 220 9.41 0.53 -13.72
C ASN A 220 9.44 0.39 -12.19
N SER A 221 10.30 1.14 -11.53
CA SER A 221 10.30 1.25 -10.05
C SER A 221 8.90 1.58 -9.52
N ARG A 222 8.55 1.04 -8.36
CA ARG A 222 7.31 1.39 -7.64
C ARG A 222 7.52 2.48 -6.59
N GLU A 223 8.78 2.82 -6.36
CA GLU A 223 9.23 3.94 -5.53
C GLU A 223 9.80 5.01 -6.45
N SER A 224 9.37 6.27 -6.27
CA SER A 224 9.89 7.38 -7.06
C SER A 224 11.16 7.96 -6.46
N SER A 225 12.12 8.29 -7.31
CA SER A 225 13.24 9.17 -6.97
C SER A 225 12.86 10.63 -7.13
N THR A 226 13.58 11.55 -6.46
CA THR A 226 13.35 13.00 -6.58
C THR A 226 14.37 13.58 -7.57
N ILE A 227 13.89 14.10 -8.71
CA ILE A 227 14.70 14.69 -9.76
C ILE A 227 14.59 16.21 -9.72
N ALA A 228 15.72 16.90 -9.61
CA ALA A 228 15.79 18.34 -9.66
C ALA A 228 15.96 18.84 -11.11
N LYS A 229 15.12 19.79 -11.53
CA LYS A 229 15.25 20.50 -12.82
C LYS A 229 15.23 22.01 -12.60
N LEU A 230 15.98 22.74 -13.40
CA LEU A 230 15.94 24.20 -13.40
C LEU A 230 14.89 24.67 -14.44
N GLU A 231 13.80 25.23 -13.97
CA GLU A 231 12.74 25.80 -14.80
C GLU A 231 12.53 27.27 -14.45
N ASN A 232 12.56 28.15 -15.43
CA ASN A 232 12.39 29.61 -15.25
C ASN A 232 13.30 30.17 -14.13
N LEU A 233 14.56 29.74 -14.06
CA LEU A 233 15.54 30.11 -13.05
C LEU A 233 15.18 29.67 -11.62
N GLN A 234 14.21 28.80 -11.46
CA GLN A 234 13.82 28.20 -10.17
C GLN A 234 14.10 26.71 -10.19
N LEU A 235 14.64 26.18 -9.07
CA LEU A 235 14.88 24.76 -8.90
C LEU A 235 13.56 24.08 -8.49
N LYS A 236 13.05 23.19 -9.35
CA LYS A 236 11.85 22.40 -9.12
C LYS A 236 12.19 20.91 -9.00
N TYR A 237 11.32 20.18 -8.34
CA TYR A 237 11.53 18.77 -8.05
C TYR A 237 10.38 17.93 -8.62
N PHE A 238 10.73 16.84 -9.28
CA PHE A 238 9.82 15.96 -10.02
C PHE A 238 10.01 14.51 -9.60
N GLN A 239 8.97 13.70 -9.77
CA GLN A 239 9.10 12.26 -9.64
C GLN A 239 9.99 11.71 -10.76
N GLY A 240 10.94 10.86 -10.39
CA GLY A 240 11.75 10.07 -11.32
C GLY A 240 11.44 8.59 -11.18
N TYR A 241 11.39 7.88 -12.31
CA TYR A 241 11.24 6.43 -12.32
C TYR A 241 12.29 5.82 -13.24
N GLU A 242 12.93 4.78 -12.76
CA GLU A 242 13.89 3.97 -13.49
C GLU A 242 13.38 2.54 -13.68
N ARG A 243 14.00 1.82 -14.62
CA ARG A 243 13.72 0.41 -14.82
C ARG A 243 14.53 -0.43 -13.85
N ILE A 244 13.85 -1.31 -13.14
CA ILE A 244 14.43 -2.19 -12.12
C ILE A 244 14.15 -3.66 -12.44
N SER A 245 14.90 -4.54 -11.77
CA SER A 245 14.56 -5.95 -11.60
C SER A 245 14.68 -6.32 -10.13
N GLN A 246 13.78 -7.17 -9.66
CA GLN A 246 13.78 -7.67 -8.28
C GLN A 246 13.59 -9.18 -8.27
N LEU A 247 14.37 -9.84 -7.42
CA LEU A 247 14.08 -11.19 -6.92
C LEU A 247 13.67 -11.05 -5.46
N GLY A 248 12.66 -11.78 -5.05
CA GLY A 248 12.12 -11.75 -3.70
C GLY A 248 11.78 -13.14 -3.21
N THR A 249 11.73 -13.30 -1.90
CA THR A 249 11.27 -14.50 -1.22
C THR A 249 10.67 -14.14 0.11
N TYR A 250 9.70 -14.92 0.55
CA TYR A 250 9.33 -14.98 1.95
C TYR A 250 9.35 -16.42 2.47
N LEU A 251 9.52 -16.54 3.78
CA LEU A 251 9.42 -17.78 4.54
C LEU A 251 8.59 -17.50 5.80
N GLN A 252 7.61 -18.35 6.08
CA GLN A 252 6.81 -18.29 7.30
C GLN A 252 6.77 -19.68 7.94
N VAL A 253 7.01 -19.74 9.25
CA VAL A 253 6.91 -20.98 10.04
C VAL A 253 5.92 -20.77 11.17
N ILE A 254 4.86 -21.56 11.21
CA ILE A 254 3.82 -21.53 12.24
C ILE A 254 4.12 -22.63 13.26
N SER A 255 4.42 -22.24 14.51
CA SER A 255 4.75 -23.16 15.61
C SER A 255 3.93 -22.83 16.86
N GLY A 256 2.75 -23.44 16.98
CA GLY A 256 1.82 -23.14 18.07
C GLY A 256 1.39 -21.67 18.03
N PRO A 257 1.59 -20.91 19.14
CA PRO A 257 1.21 -19.49 19.18
C PRO A 257 2.23 -18.54 18.53
N ILE A 258 3.34 -19.08 18.02
CA ILE A 258 4.43 -18.28 17.45
C ILE A 258 4.45 -18.44 15.93
N ILE A 259 4.60 -17.33 15.23
CA ILE A 259 4.82 -17.28 13.79
C ILE A 259 6.15 -16.58 13.52
N TYR A 260 7.08 -17.29 12.90
CA TYR A 260 8.35 -16.70 12.44
C TYR A 260 8.22 -16.30 10.99
N LYS A 261 8.72 -15.13 10.63
CA LYS A 261 8.59 -14.53 9.30
C LYS A 261 9.94 -14.02 8.80
N VAL A 262 10.22 -14.25 7.54
CA VAL A 262 11.37 -13.69 6.84
C VAL A 262 10.92 -13.18 5.49
N GLU A 263 11.23 -11.95 5.14
CA GLU A 263 11.19 -11.45 3.78
C GLU A 263 12.57 -11.01 3.35
N ALA A 264 12.95 -11.29 2.10
CA ALA A 264 14.21 -10.83 1.55
C ALA A 264 14.07 -10.49 0.07
N ILE A 265 14.77 -9.45 -0.36
CA ILE A 265 14.84 -9.03 -1.76
C ILE A 265 16.28 -8.74 -2.18
N LYS A 266 16.52 -8.96 -3.47
CA LYS A 266 17.63 -8.36 -4.21
C LYS A 266 17.05 -7.50 -5.30
N ARG A 267 17.31 -6.19 -5.29
CA ARG A 267 16.83 -5.26 -6.29
C ARG A 267 17.98 -4.64 -7.05
N ASN A 268 17.86 -4.55 -8.36
CA ASN A 268 18.87 -3.97 -9.23
C ASN A 268 18.32 -2.75 -9.96
N GLY A 269 19.12 -1.72 -10.04
CA GLY A 269 18.86 -0.54 -10.86
C GLY A 269 17.97 0.52 -10.24
N GLN A 270 17.69 0.46 -8.92
CA GLN A 270 16.99 1.48 -8.16
C GLN A 270 17.92 2.67 -7.87
N LYS A 271 17.37 3.89 -7.88
CA LYS A 271 18.10 5.06 -7.38
C LYS A 271 18.02 5.14 -5.86
N ASN A 272 19.14 5.55 -5.25
CA ASN A 272 19.20 5.86 -3.82
C ASN A 272 18.87 7.34 -3.54
N ALA A 273 18.90 7.75 -2.27
CA ALA A 273 18.62 9.11 -1.84
C ALA A 273 19.55 10.19 -2.47
N LYS A 274 20.74 9.78 -2.96
CA LYS A 274 21.67 10.64 -3.71
C LYS A 274 21.43 10.64 -5.23
N ASN A 275 20.36 10.01 -5.71
CA ASN A 275 20.05 9.79 -7.13
C ASN A 275 21.11 8.96 -7.89
N ILE A 276 21.87 8.14 -7.19
CA ILE A 276 22.80 7.18 -7.78
C ILE A 276 22.07 5.86 -7.99
N ARG A 277 22.18 5.33 -9.21
CA ARG A 277 21.56 4.03 -9.55
C ARG A 277 22.45 2.90 -9.05
N GLU A 278 21.87 1.99 -8.25
CA GLU A 278 22.62 0.91 -7.62
C GLU A 278 21.80 -0.39 -7.49
N ASN A 279 22.46 -1.42 -6.99
CA ASN A 279 21.88 -2.70 -6.64
C ASN A 279 22.00 -2.87 -5.13
N PHE A 280 20.95 -3.44 -4.51
CA PHE A 280 20.94 -3.62 -3.06
C PHE A 280 20.19 -4.89 -2.64
N TYR A 281 20.41 -5.24 -1.39
CA TYR A 281 19.69 -6.29 -0.67
C TYR A 281 18.93 -5.65 0.49
N SER A 282 17.73 -6.15 0.75
CA SER A 282 16.98 -5.79 1.94
C SER A 282 16.30 -7.03 2.50
N TYR A 283 16.19 -7.11 3.82
CA TYR A 283 15.49 -8.21 4.47
C TYR A 283 14.75 -7.73 5.72
N THR A 284 13.70 -8.46 6.07
CA THR A 284 12.96 -8.32 7.31
C THR A 284 12.92 -9.67 8.01
N LEU A 285 13.25 -9.67 9.30
CA LEU A 285 13.09 -10.82 10.19
C LEU A 285 11.99 -10.49 11.18
N GLY A 286 10.97 -11.33 11.26
CA GLY A 286 9.80 -11.08 12.08
C GLY A 286 9.41 -12.26 12.96
N MET A 287 8.75 -11.95 14.06
CA MET A 287 8.09 -12.90 14.94
C MET A 287 6.77 -12.31 15.42
N GLU A 288 5.73 -13.14 15.40
CA GLU A 288 4.44 -12.85 16.06
C GLU A 288 4.20 -13.83 17.19
N TYR A 289 3.58 -13.36 18.24
CA TYR A 289 3.16 -14.17 19.35
C TYR A 289 1.71 -13.86 19.71
N LEU A 290 0.86 -14.88 19.63
CA LEU A 290 -0.58 -14.77 19.90
C LEU A 290 -0.91 -15.35 21.28
N ILE A 291 -1.58 -14.57 22.10
CA ILE A 291 -2.15 -14.97 23.38
C ILE A 291 -3.67 -14.84 23.26
N ASN A 292 -4.37 -15.97 23.24
CA ASN A 292 -5.83 -15.98 23.23
C ASN A 292 -6.38 -15.93 24.66
N ASN A 293 -7.56 -15.35 24.82
CA ASN A 293 -8.31 -15.31 26.06
C ASN A 293 -7.52 -14.68 27.25
N LEU A 294 -6.85 -13.55 26.95
CA LEU A 294 -6.03 -12.81 27.91
C LEU A 294 -6.86 -12.46 29.17
N PHE A 295 -6.36 -12.81 30.36
CA PHE A 295 -7.02 -12.59 31.65
C PHE A 295 -8.42 -13.22 31.76
N GLU A 296 -8.70 -14.28 30.99
CA GLU A 296 -10.03 -14.96 30.95
C GLU A 296 -11.17 -14.03 30.47
N ASN A 297 -10.83 -12.93 29.77
CA ASN A 297 -11.78 -11.90 29.31
C ASN A 297 -12.16 -12.04 27.84
N LYS A 298 -11.82 -13.15 27.21
CA LYS A 298 -11.98 -13.36 25.73
C LYS A 298 -11.17 -12.39 24.86
N TRP A 299 -10.27 -11.60 25.41
CA TRP A 299 -9.40 -10.71 24.65
C TRP A 299 -8.27 -11.49 24.02
N ASP A 300 -7.90 -11.14 22.80
CA ASP A 300 -6.75 -11.72 22.11
C ASP A 300 -5.67 -10.66 21.95
N LEU A 301 -4.47 -10.99 22.39
CA LEU A 301 -3.29 -10.12 22.26
C LEU A 301 -2.32 -10.72 21.26
N THR A 302 -2.01 -9.97 20.20
CA THR A 302 -0.93 -10.29 19.27
C THR A 302 0.22 -9.31 19.47
N SER A 303 1.42 -9.84 19.65
CA SER A 303 2.65 -9.06 19.77
C SER A 303 3.54 -9.31 18.56
N PHE A 304 4.15 -8.26 18.03
CA PHE A 304 5.00 -8.29 16.85
C PHE A 304 6.37 -7.73 17.18
N ILE A 305 7.40 -8.39 16.68
CA ILE A 305 8.76 -7.88 16.64
C ILE A 305 9.32 -8.10 15.24
N GLU A 306 9.81 -7.04 14.58
CA GLU A 306 10.42 -7.12 13.26
C GLU A 306 11.70 -6.30 13.24
N TYR A 307 12.73 -6.85 12.61
CA TYR A 307 13.96 -6.14 12.33
C TYR A 307 14.13 -6.00 10.83
N HIS A 308 14.33 -4.77 10.38
CA HIS A 308 14.52 -4.39 8.99
C HIS A 308 15.96 -4.03 8.71
N ASN A 309 16.45 -4.44 7.55
CA ASN A 309 17.76 -4.02 7.06
C ASN A 309 17.71 -3.73 5.55
N ASP A 310 18.34 -2.63 5.16
CA ASP A 310 18.62 -2.24 3.77
C ASP A 310 20.09 -1.90 3.68
N ASP A 311 20.86 -2.61 2.86
CA ASP A 311 22.33 -2.47 2.80
C ASP A 311 22.80 -1.13 2.24
N ARG A 312 21.88 -0.29 1.74
CA ARG A 312 22.15 1.11 1.39
C ARG A 312 22.29 2.03 2.61
N ASN A 313 21.86 1.59 3.79
CA ASN A 313 21.87 2.37 5.04
C ASN A 313 21.28 3.77 4.84
N ASN A 314 21.96 4.83 5.28
CA ASN A 314 21.52 6.23 5.16
C ASN A 314 21.28 6.73 3.71
N ASP A 315 21.67 5.96 2.70
CA ASP A 315 21.40 6.27 1.30
C ASP A 315 20.13 5.60 0.78
N SER A 316 19.43 4.82 1.62
CA SER A 316 18.12 4.25 1.32
C SER A 316 17.07 5.34 1.08
N THR A 317 16.12 5.07 0.19
CA THR A 317 14.93 5.90 -0.01
C THR A 317 13.78 5.48 0.90
N ASP A 318 13.98 4.45 1.69
CA ASP A 318 13.00 3.90 2.63
C ASP A 318 13.26 4.41 4.06
N ILE A 319 12.20 4.43 4.87
CA ILE A 319 12.28 4.78 6.29
C ILE A 319 12.73 3.61 7.15
N PHE A 320 12.66 2.37 6.63
CA PHE A 320 13.10 1.14 7.29
C PHE A 320 14.45 0.69 6.69
N GLN A 321 15.54 1.11 7.26
CA GLN A 321 16.88 0.82 6.75
C GLN A 321 17.72 -0.02 7.71
N ASN A 322 17.62 0.23 9.02
CA ASN A 322 18.24 -0.54 10.10
C ASN A 322 17.38 -0.35 11.36
N ASP A 323 16.16 -0.87 11.33
CA ASP A 323 15.10 -0.51 12.26
C ASP A 323 14.55 -1.71 13.00
N LEU A 324 14.23 -1.51 14.28
CA LEU A 324 13.49 -2.44 15.10
C LEU A 324 12.05 -1.95 15.26
N PHE A 325 11.11 -2.71 14.72
CA PHE A 325 9.67 -2.49 14.89
C PHE A 325 9.13 -3.41 15.99
N LEU A 326 8.39 -2.81 16.93
CA LEU A 326 7.65 -3.50 17.97
C LEU A 326 6.20 -3.05 17.93
N ALA A 327 5.25 -4.00 18.00
CA ALA A 327 3.84 -3.65 18.05
C ALA A 327 3.05 -4.63 18.91
N THR A 328 1.90 -4.18 19.43
CA THR A 328 0.90 -5.04 20.04
C THR A 328 -0.48 -4.65 19.54
N ARG A 329 -1.31 -5.66 19.23
CA ARG A 329 -2.70 -5.53 18.87
C ARG A 329 -3.55 -6.28 19.90
N LEU A 330 -4.47 -5.58 20.54
CA LEU A 330 -5.43 -6.14 21.47
C LEU A 330 -6.82 -6.10 20.84
N ASN A 331 -7.36 -7.28 20.54
CA ASN A 331 -8.75 -7.47 20.14
C ASN A 331 -9.60 -7.76 21.36
N PHE A 332 -10.62 -6.94 21.58
CA PHE A 332 -11.53 -7.11 22.73
C PHE A 332 -12.57 -8.22 22.50
N ASN A 333 -12.71 -8.68 21.24
CA ASN A 333 -13.67 -9.70 20.80
C ASN A 333 -15.10 -9.39 21.25
N ASP A 334 -15.43 -8.10 21.31
CA ASP A 334 -16.78 -7.62 21.57
C ASP A 334 -17.61 -7.51 20.28
N THR A 335 -18.90 -7.20 20.40
CA THR A 335 -19.82 -7.05 19.25
C THR A 335 -19.45 -5.86 18.37
N ASP A 336 -18.79 -4.87 18.94
CA ASP A 336 -18.43 -3.62 18.27
C ASP A 336 -17.11 -3.73 17.50
N GLY A 337 -16.40 -4.87 17.67
CA GLY A 337 -15.12 -5.13 17.05
C GLY A 337 -14.07 -4.10 17.48
N THR A 338 -14.00 -3.86 18.79
CA THR A 338 -13.06 -2.91 19.38
C THR A 338 -11.64 -3.48 19.31
N GLU A 339 -10.71 -2.68 18.79
CA GLU A 339 -9.30 -3.03 18.64
C GLU A 339 -8.43 -1.87 19.13
N PHE A 340 -7.38 -2.20 19.88
CA PHE A 340 -6.34 -1.27 20.28
C PHE A 340 -5.01 -1.73 19.69
N LEU A 341 -4.32 -0.84 18.96
CA LEU A 341 -3.00 -1.07 18.37
C LEU A 341 -2.02 -0.05 18.95
N THR A 342 -0.84 -0.53 19.32
CA THR A 342 0.30 0.34 19.61
C THR A 342 1.53 -0.17 18.88
N SER A 343 2.32 0.75 18.33
CA SER A 343 3.58 0.40 17.68
C SER A 343 4.66 1.45 17.91
N ILE A 344 5.91 1.00 17.82
CA ILE A 344 7.11 1.83 17.86
C ILE A 344 8.11 1.29 16.85
N THR A 345 8.72 2.18 16.07
CA THR A 345 9.87 1.88 15.22
C THR A 345 11.08 2.63 15.75
N LEU A 346 12.14 1.91 16.03
CA LEU A 346 13.40 2.43 16.57
C LEU A 346 14.50 2.26 15.51
N ASP A 347 15.04 3.37 15.02
CA ASP A 347 16.22 3.35 14.19
C ASP A 347 17.44 3.00 15.06
N THR A 348 18.15 1.91 14.73
CA THR A 348 19.28 1.41 15.52
C THR A 348 20.59 2.14 15.21
N ASP A 349 20.64 2.93 14.13
CA ASP A 349 21.79 3.77 13.75
C ASP A 349 21.66 5.22 14.25
N GLY A 350 20.62 5.52 15.03
CA GLY A 350 20.40 6.82 15.66
C GLY A 350 19.78 7.87 14.74
N GLY A 351 19.02 7.42 13.77
CA GLY A 351 18.15 8.24 12.90
C GLY A 351 16.88 8.72 13.61
N GLY A 352 15.75 8.59 12.93
CA GLY A 352 14.45 8.99 13.47
C GLY A 352 13.62 7.81 13.98
N ASN A 353 12.80 8.05 15.00
CA ASN A 353 11.89 7.05 15.54
C ASN A 353 10.43 7.43 15.26
N THR A 354 9.55 6.43 15.16
CA THR A 354 8.11 6.65 15.03
C THR A 354 7.34 5.88 16.10
N SER A 355 6.14 6.34 16.43
CA SER A 355 5.22 5.60 17.28
C SER A 355 3.78 5.89 16.91
N THR A 356 2.91 4.88 17.05
CA THR A 356 1.48 4.97 16.80
C THR A 356 0.71 4.36 17.98
N LEU A 357 -0.36 5.06 18.37
CA LEU A 357 -1.41 4.53 19.24
C LEU A 357 -2.71 4.65 18.46
N GLU A 358 -3.49 3.58 18.38
CA GLU A 358 -4.75 3.57 17.63
C GLU A 358 -5.82 2.80 18.41
N LEU A 359 -7.03 3.34 18.40
CA LEU A 359 -8.23 2.70 18.90
C LEU A 359 -9.30 2.77 17.83
N SER A 360 -9.88 1.63 17.51
CA SER A 360 -10.96 1.51 16.53
C SER A 360 -12.13 0.76 17.11
N SER A 361 -13.36 1.23 16.91
CA SER A 361 -14.56 0.54 17.33
C SER A 361 -15.76 0.98 16.49
N ARG A 362 -16.79 0.13 16.37
CA ARG A 362 -18.11 0.55 15.88
C ARG A 362 -18.84 1.26 17.01
N ILE A 363 -19.47 2.37 16.69
CA ILE A 363 -20.35 3.11 17.62
C ILE A 363 -21.82 2.85 17.31
N THR A 364 -22.12 2.36 16.11
CA THR A 364 -23.39 1.79 15.67
C THR A 364 -23.11 0.64 14.71
N ASP A 365 -24.13 -0.11 14.31
CA ASP A 365 -23.98 -1.22 13.34
C ASP A 365 -23.27 -0.78 12.05
N ASN A 366 -23.45 0.45 11.64
CA ASN A 366 -22.96 0.98 10.37
C ASN A 366 -21.83 1.99 10.49
N ILE A 367 -21.54 2.52 11.70
CA ILE A 367 -20.55 3.58 11.87
C ILE A 367 -19.36 3.05 12.69
N ARG A 368 -18.17 3.10 12.08
CA ARG A 368 -16.89 2.86 12.74
C ARG A 368 -16.16 4.17 12.97
N VAL A 369 -15.57 4.32 14.13
CA VAL A 369 -14.68 5.42 14.48
C VAL A 369 -13.30 4.86 14.80
N THR A 370 -12.27 5.43 14.16
CA THR A 370 -10.87 5.17 14.45
C THR A 370 -10.21 6.46 14.91
N GLY A 371 -9.59 6.42 16.07
CA GLY A 371 -8.77 7.50 16.59
C GLY A 371 -7.32 7.05 16.72
N SER A 372 -6.35 7.82 16.20
CA SER A 372 -4.94 7.50 16.41
C SER A 372 -4.10 8.72 16.75
N TYR A 373 -2.97 8.48 17.42
CA TYR A 373 -1.91 9.44 17.63
C TYR A 373 -0.63 8.91 17.00
N ASN A 374 -0.04 9.72 16.11
CA ASN A 374 1.17 9.38 15.38
C ASN A 374 2.28 10.38 15.72
N ALA A 375 3.45 9.89 16.09
CA ALA A 375 4.56 10.74 16.52
C ALA A 375 5.88 10.37 15.84
N TYR A 376 6.66 11.42 15.56
CA TYR A 376 8.03 11.39 15.07
C TYR A 376 8.93 12.03 16.14
N TRP A 377 9.98 11.36 16.59
CA TRP A 377 10.83 11.79 17.68
C TRP A 377 12.28 11.35 17.53
N SER A 378 13.20 12.01 18.23
CA SER A 378 14.64 11.78 18.17
C SER A 378 15.20 11.82 16.75
N VAL A 379 14.72 12.72 15.90
CA VAL A 379 15.01 12.71 14.48
C VAL A 379 16.31 13.45 14.17
N ASN A 380 17.27 12.73 13.58
CA ASN A 380 18.53 13.29 13.10
C ASN A 380 18.32 14.07 11.79
N GLU A 381 19.08 15.17 11.60
CA GLU A 381 18.99 16.00 10.38
C GLU A 381 19.34 15.27 9.09
N LYS A 382 20.10 14.18 9.17
CA LYS A 382 20.50 13.37 8.01
C LYS A 382 19.46 12.31 7.64
N ASP A 383 18.50 12.06 8.53
CA ASP A 383 17.46 11.06 8.33
C ASP A 383 16.31 11.60 7.46
N ILE A 384 15.69 10.74 6.68
CA ILE A 384 14.51 11.09 5.85
C ILE A 384 13.34 11.57 6.72
N LEU A 385 13.17 11.01 7.93
CA LEU A 385 12.15 11.39 8.89
C LEU A 385 12.33 12.82 9.43
N TYR A 386 13.50 13.46 9.24
CA TYR A 386 13.70 14.86 9.63
C TYR A 386 12.69 15.80 8.97
N SER A 387 12.20 15.43 7.80
CA SER A 387 11.14 16.16 7.12
C SER A 387 9.84 16.21 7.94
N PHE A 388 9.59 15.19 8.77
CA PHE A 388 8.37 15.01 9.56
C PHE A 388 8.51 15.35 11.05
N ARG A 389 9.66 15.89 11.49
CA ARG A 389 9.98 16.19 12.91
C ARG A 389 8.97 17.07 13.66
N ARG A 390 8.08 17.75 12.93
CA ARG A 390 7.00 18.59 13.45
C ARG A 390 5.61 18.08 13.09
N ASP A 391 5.53 16.92 12.48
CA ASP A 391 4.31 16.36 11.92
C ASP A 391 3.67 15.29 12.84
N ASN A 392 3.82 15.44 14.17
CA ASN A 392 3.04 14.64 15.10
C ASN A 392 1.57 15.07 15.02
N TYR A 393 0.65 14.11 14.94
CA TYR A 393 -0.77 14.40 14.70
C TYR A 393 -1.72 13.44 15.39
N PHE A 394 -2.91 13.94 15.66
CA PHE A 394 -4.09 13.12 15.94
C PHE A 394 -4.85 12.89 14.63
N LEU A 395 -5.24 11.66 14.42
CA LEU A 395 -6.14 11.24 13.34
C LEU A 395 -7.48 10.85 13.94
N ILE A 396 -8.56 11.34 13.34
CA ILE A 396 -9.91 10.82 13.57
C ILE A 396 -10.47 10.42 12.19
N ASN A 397 -10.85 9.17 12.07
CA ASN A 397 -11.55 8.65 10.89
C ASN A 397 -12.93 8.16 11.31
N ILE A 398 -13.97 8.64 10.62
CA ILE A 398 -15.36 8.23 10.83
C ILE A 398 -15.87 7.68 9.52
N THR A 399 -16.23 6.40 9.50
CA THR A 399 -16.71 5.70 8.29
C THR A 399 -18.10 5.14 8.53
N ASN A 400 -19.02 5.44 7.60
CA ASN A 400 -20.36 4.86 7.55
C ASN A 400 -20.45 3.88 6.39
N TYR A 401 -20.92 2.66 6.67
CA TYR A 401 -21.13 1.57 5.72
C TYR A 401 -22.61 1.43 5.39
N PHE A 402 -22.95 1.12 4.13
CA PHE A 402 -24.33 0.96 3.69
C PHE A 402 -24.46 0.14 2.40
#